data_48bf8545aa223fbe0569e0de2d2f0a9b
#
_entry.id   48bf8545aa223fbe0569e0de2d2f0a9b
#
_cell.length_a   1.000
_cell.length_b   1.000
_cell.length_c   1.000
_cell.angle_alpha   90.00
_cell.angle_beta   90.00
_cell.angle_gamma   90.00
#
_symmetry.space_group_name_H-M   'P 1'
#
loop_
_entity.id
_entity.type
_entity.pdbx_description
1 polymer ?
#
loop_
_entity_poly.entity_id
_entity_poly.type
_entity_poly.pdbx_seq_one_letter_code
_entity_poly.pdbx_strand_id
1 'polypeptide(L)'
;MSRRYLNQYRIKLERIGDDEPVTELEYPYDVGRRTKFGGCPDGIHGDVSHPDCDECGDEMYFLAQIDSFEHSGPCKEGDPELTELPKHIDFMFGDAGMLYIFHCFDCGETKAKSDCY
;
A
#
# COMPACT_ATOMS: atom_id res chain seq x y z
N MET A 1 25.37 10.53 15.06
CA MET A 1 24.60 9.37 14.58
C MET A 1 23.55 9.83 13.59
N SER A 2 23.61 9.32 12.37
CA SER A 2 22.60 9.68 11.38
C SER A 2 21.32 8.86 11.60
N ARG A 3 20.19 9.53 11.51
CA ARG A 3 18.89 8.88 11.53
C ARG A 3 18.43 8.61 10.11
N ARG A 4 17.59 7.60 9.97
CA ARG A 4 17.05 7.22 8.67
C ARG A 4 15.69 7.88 8.47
N TYR A 5 15.62 8.82 7.55
CA TYR A 5 14.36 9.50 7.21
C TYR A 5 13.99 9.23 5.77
N LEU A 6 12.72 9.02 5.55
CA LEU A 6 12.14 9.09 4.21
C LEU A 6 11.74 10.53 3.92
N ASN A 7 11.64 10.88 2.66
CA ASN A 7 11.04 12.14 2.28
C ASN A 7 9.61 12.20 2.81
N GLN A 8 9.20 13.39 3.24
CA GLN A 8 7.87 13.54 3.84
C GLN A 8 6.88 14.07 2.81
N TYR A 9 5.66 13.53 2.85
CA TYR A 9 4.60 13.89 1.94
C TYR A 9 3.33 14.21 2.72
N ARG A 10 2.59 15.21 2.26
CA ARG A 10 1.27 15.49 2.80
C ARG A 10 0.26 14.60 2.10
N ILE A 11 -0.58 13.95 2.88
CA ILE A 11 -1.59 13.04 2.34
C ILE A 11 -2.93 13.78 2.27
N LYS A 12 -3.61 13.67 1.13
CA LYS A 12 -4.98 14.13 0.95
C LYS A 12 -5.85 12.91 0.72
N LEU A 13 -7.00 12.88 1.38
CA LEU A 13 -7.92 11.75 1.29
C LEU A 13 -9.09 12.13 0.39
N GLU A 14 -9.40 11.25 -0.56
CA GLU A 14 -10.57 11.31 -1.41
C GLU A 14 -11.35 10.02 -1.21
N ARG A 15 -12.63 10.14 -0.86
CA ARG A 15 -13.45 8.94 -0.67
C ARG A 15 -13.81 8.33 -2.02
N ILE A 16 -13.55 7.01 -2.14
CA ILE A 16 -13.98 6.21 -3.29
C ILE A 16 -15.06 5.22 -2.85
N GLY A 17 -15.87 4.74 -3.78
CA GLY A 17 -16.89 3.74 -3.48
C GLY A 17 -16.29 2.41 -3.12
N ASP A 18 -17.04 1.59 -2.37
CA ASP A 18 -16.55 0.30 -1.87
C ASP A 18 -16.21 -0.66 -3.01
N ASP A 19 -16.91 -0.55 -4.14
CA ASP A 19 -16.68 -1.37 -5.32
C ASP A 19 -15.77 -0.69 -6.35
N GLU A 20 -15.26 0.49 -6.03
CA GLU A 20 -14.46 1.28 -6.94
C GLU A 20 -12.98 0.90 -6.79
N PRO A 21 -12.26 0.59 -7.88
CA PRO A 21 -10.83 0.30 -7.77
C PRO A 21 -10.06 1.57 -7.38
N VAL A 22 -8.98 1.39 -6.62
CA VAL A 22 -8.14 2.51 -6.20
C VAL A 22 -7.45 3.18 -7.38
N THR A 23 -7.24 2.46 -8.47
CA THR A 23 -6.77 2.99 -9.74
C THR A 23 -7.50 2.32 -10.88
N GLU A 24 -7.75 3.07 -11.96
CA GLU A 24 -8.32 2.54 -13.19
C GLU A 24 -7.27 1.91 -14.10
N LEU A 25 -6.00 2.08 -13.76
CA LEU A 25 -4.91 1.49 -14.52
C LEU A 25 -4.81 0.00 -14.25
N GLU A 26 -4.44 -0.76 -15.27
CA GLU A 26 -4.24 -2.20 -15.19
C GLU A 26 -2.74 -2.53 -15.23
N TYR A 27 -2.42 -3.72 -14.70
CA TYR A 27 -1.04 -4.19 -14.75
C TYR A 27 -0.50 -4.15 -16.19
N PRO A 28 0.74 -3.67 -16.42
CA PRO A 28 1.76 -3.28 -15.43
C PRO A 28 1.69 -1.80 -15.00
N TYR A 29 0.75 -1.02 -15.49
CA TYR A 29 0.71 0.42 -15.25
C TYR A 29 0.18 0.78 -13.87
N ASP A 30 -0.45 -0.17 -13.17
CA ASP A 30 -0.97 0.03 -11.82
C ASP A 30 0.07 -0.20 -10.72
N VAL A 31 1.26 -0.64 -11.08
CA VAL A 31 2.35 -0.83 -10.12
C VAL A 31 2.75 0.52 -9.52
N GLY A 32 2.74 0.57 -8.18
CA GLY A 32 3.05 1.81 -7.47
C GLY A 32 1.88 2.75 -7.28
N ARG A 33 0.67 2.34 -7.67
CA ARG A 33 -0.51 3.22 -7.68
C ARG A 33 -1.69 2.70 -6.88
N ARG A 34 -1.46 1.76 -5.98
CA ARG A 34 -2.53 1.13 -5.21
C ARG A 34 -2.59 1.55 -3.75
N THR A 35 -1.92 2.63 -3.38
CA THR A 35 -1.96 3.14 -2.00
C THR A 35 -3.35 3.65 -1.66
N LYS A 36 -3.91 3.16 -0.54
CA LYS A 36 -5.22 3.61 -0.05
C LYS A 36 -5.37 3.37 1.44
N PHE A 37 -6.37 4.03 2.04
CA PHE A 37 -6.81 3.79 3.42
C PHE A 37 -8.19 3.16 3.42
N GLY A 38 -8.37 2.13 4.25
CA GLY A 38 -9.67 1.51 4.45
C GLY A 38 -10.17 0.67 3.30
N GLY A 39 -11.42 0.28 3.37
CA GLY A 39 -12.03 -0.64 2.41
C GLY A 39 -11.55 -2.05 2.57
N CYS A 40 -11.57 -2.81 1.49
CA CYS A 40 -11.00 -4.15 1.44
C CYS A 40 -9.57 -4.09 0.91
N PRO A 41 -8.66 -4.93 1.41
CA PRO A 41 -7.32 -4.98 0.83
C PRO A 41 -7.38 -5.36 -0.64
N ASP A 42 -6.61 -4.65 -1.45
CA ASP A 42 -6.50 -4.91 -2.88
C ASP A 42 -5.23 -5.74 -3.11
N GLY A 43 -5.39 -7.05 -3.14
CA GLY A 43 -4.27 -7.97 -3.24
C GLY A 43 -3.65 -8.04 -4.62
N ILE A 44 -2.33 -8.13 -4.66
CA ILE A 44 -1.57 -8.30 -5.92
C ILE A 44 -1.88 -9.66 -6.54
N HIS A 45 -1.98 -10.70 -5.71
CA HIS A 45 -2.17 -12.08 -6.14
C HIS A 45 -3.46 -12.69 -5.60
N GLY A 46 -4.52 -11.89 -5.50
CA GLY A 46 -5.81 -12.35 -5.00
C GLY A 46 -6.13 -11.79 -3.62
N ASP A 47 -7.00 -12.50 -2.89
CA ASP A 47 -7.47 -12.03 -1.60
C ASP A 47 -6.37 -11.98 -0.55
N VAL A 48 -6.38 -10.92 0.24
CA VAL A 48 -5.47 -10.76 1.37
C VAL A 48 -6.24 -11.09 2.64
N SER A 49 -5.76 -12.09 3.39
CA SER A 49 -6.40 -12.48 4.65
C SER A 49 -6.07 -11.48 5.76
N HIS A 50 -7.08 -11.17 6.57
CA HIS A 50 -6.91 -10.34 7.75
C HIS A 50 -6.30 -11.18 8.87
N PRO A 51 -5.27 -10.71 9.57
CA PRO A 51 -4.77 -11.39 10.74
C PRO A 51 -5.70 -11.22 11.94
N ASP A 52 -5.57 -12.10 12.91
CA ASP A 52 -6.27 -11.97 14.18
C ASP A 52 -5.38 -11.23 15.18
N CYS A 53 -6.03 -10.48 16.08
CA CYS A 53 -5.34 -9.83 17.18
C CYS A 53 -4.84 -10.89 18.17
N ASP A 54 -3.58 -10.80 18.59
CA ASP A 54 -3.00 -11.77 19.52
C ASP A 54 -3.59 -11.65 20.93
N GLU A 55 -4.14 -10.49 21.28
CA GLU A 55 -4.70 -10.26 22.61
C GLU A 55 -6.15 -10.67 22.73
N CYS A 56 -7.01 -10.22 21.80
CA CYS A 56 -8.45 -10.50 21.90
C CYS A 56 -8.91 -11.62 20.95
N GLY A 57 -8.11 -12.00 19.98
CA GLY A 57 -8.43 -13.05 19.03
C GLY A 57 -9.38 -12.64 17.92
N ASP A 58 -9.85 -11.41 17.91
CA ASP A 58 -10.75 -10.93 16.86
C ASP A 58 -9.98 -10.57 15.60
N GLU A 59 -10.66 -10.71 14.46
CA GLU A 59 -10.08 -10.29 13.17
C GLU A 59 -9.78 -8.79 13.19
N MET A 60 -8.58 -8.43 12.74
CA MET A 60 -8.15 -7.04 12.71
C MET A 60 -8.75 -6.31 11.51
N TYR A 61 -8.99 -5.01 11.68
CA TYR A 61 -9.43 -4.18 10.57
C TYR A 61 -8.27 -3.91 9.62
N PHE A 62 -8.57 -3.89 8.34
CA PHE A 62 -7.62 -3.40 7.34
C PHE A 62 -7.58 -1.87 7.41
N LEU A 63 -6.40 -1.33 7.72
CA LEU A 63 -6.21 0.09 7.88
C LEU A 63 -5.78 0.77 6.58
N ALA A 64 -4.76 0.22 5.94
CA ALA A 64 -4.16 0.86 4.76
C ALA A 64 -3.29 -0.10 3.98
N GLN A 65 -3.08 0.21 2.74
CA GLN A 65 -2.03 -0.41 1.92
C GLN A 65 -1.16 0.69 1.33
N ILE A 66 0.14 0.43 1.28
CA ILE A 66 1.13 1.36 0.76
C ILE A 66 1.89 0.66 -0.35
N ASP A 67 1.83 1.21 -1.54
CA ASP A 67 2.50 0.65 -2.70
C ASP A 67 3.90 1.23 -2.83
N SER A 68 4.83 0.40 -3.31
CA SER A 68 6.17 0.85 -3.68
C SER A 68 6.06 1.85 -4.82
N PHE A 69 7.01 2.75 -4.91
CA PHE A 69 7.11 3.78 -5.95
C PHE A 69 6.05 4.89 -5.90
N GLU A 70 5.11 4.82 -5.00
CA GLU A 70 4.03 5.83 -4.90
C GLU A 70 4.59 7.23 -4.64
N HIS A 71 5.71 7.29 -3.93
CA HIS A 71 6.34 8.54 -3.52
C HIS A 71 7.68 8.79 -4.20
N SER A 72 8.12 7.87 -5.07
CA SER A 72 9.49 7.86 -5.58
C SER A 72 9.69 8.64 -6.85
N GLY A 73 8.71 9.33 -7.29
CA GLY A 73 8.81 10.14 -8.48
C GLY A 73 7.52 10.14 -9.28
N PRO A 74 7.45 11.04 -10.23
CA PRO A 74 6.25 11.22 -11.02
C PRO A 74 6.14 10.14 -12.08
N CYS A 75 5.40 9.12 -11.76
CA CYS A 75 4.88 8.25 -12.80
C CYS A 75 3.62 8.91 -13.31
N LYS A 76 3.65 9.36 -14.55
CA LYS A 76 2.48 9.99 -15.16
C LYS A 76 1.63 8.92 -15.83
N GLU A 77 0.32 9.06 -15.68
CA GLU A 77 -0.63 8.19 -16.30
C GLU A 77 -0.40 8.13 -17.82
N GLY A 78 -0.37 6.91 -18.37
CA GLY A 78 -0.11 6.70 -19.79
C GLY A 78 1.34 6.85 -20.21
N ASP A 79 2.24 7.08 -19.27
CA ASP A 79 3.66 7.16 -19.55
C ASP A 79 4.26 5.75 -19.70
N PRO A 80 4.92 5.42 -20.82
CA PRO A 80 5.54 4.11 -20.97
C PRO A 80 6.64 3.84 -19.95
N GLU A 81 7.21 4.87 -19.35
CA GLU A 81 8.21 4.72 -18.28
C GLU A 81 7.61 4.25 -16.96
N LEU A 82 6.29 4.18 -16.84
CA LEU A 82 5.62 3.65 -15.65
C LEU A 82 6.03 2.21 -15.34
N THR A 83 6.50 1.47 -16.33
CA THR A 83 6.96 0.09 -16.16
C THR A 83 8.41 0.01 -15.70
N GLU A 84 9.13 1.11 -15.72
CA GLU A 84 10.53 1.14 -15.29
C GLU A 84 10.60 1.47 -13.80
N LEU A 85 11.53 0.80 -13.11
CA LEU A 85 11.80 1.10 -11.71
C LEU A 85 12.47 2.47 -11.60
N PRO A 86 11.99 3.34 -10.70
CA PRO A 86 12.66 4.60 -10.44
C PRO A 86 14.11 4.36 -9.99
N LYS A 87 15.01 5.22 -10.42
CA LYS A 87 16.43 5.11 -10.05
C LYS A 87 16.67 5.42 -8.58
N HIS A 88 15.82 6.26 -8.00
CA HIS A 88 15.90 6.66 -6.61
C HIS A 88 14.55 6.43 -5.98
N ILE A 89 14.48 5.44 -5.13
CA ILE A 89 13.27 5.04 -4.42
C ILE A 89 13.48 5.33 -2.95
N ASP A 90 12.58 6.09 -2.33
CA ASP A 90 12.65 6.35 -0.91
C ASP A 90 12.41 5.08 -0.09
N PHE A 91 11.52 4.22 -0.59
CA PHE A 91 11.29 2.91 0.02
C PHE A 91 10.72 1.93 -1.01
N MET A 92 10.95 0.65 -0.75
CA MET A 92 10.40 -0.44 -1.54
C MET A 92 10.06 -1.61 -0.62
N PHE A 93 8.87 -2.17 -0.79
CA PHE A 93 8.42 -3.32 -0.01
C PHE A 93 8.69 -4.59 -0.80
N GLY A 94 9.77 -5.31 -0.43
CA GLY A 94 10.21 -6.45 -1.19
C GLY A 94 10.75 -6.05 -2.56
N ASP A 95 10.36 -6.77 -3.58
CA ASP A 95 10.73 -6.50 -4.97
C ASP A 95 9.50 -5.92 -5.69
N ALA A 96 9.38 -4.61 -5.69
CA ALA A 96 8.22 -3.88 -6.23
C ALA A 96 6.91 -4.37 -5.57
N GLY A 97 6.88 -4.36 -4.25
CA GLY A 97 5.75 -4.91 -3.50
C GLY A 97 4.86 -3.88 -2.87
N MET A 98 3.95 -4.38 -2.05
CA MET A 98 2.97 -3.58 -1.33
C MET A 98 2.97 -3.97 0.15
N LEU A 99 2.78 -3.00 1.03
CA LEU A 99 2.65 -3.20 2.46
C LEU A 99 1.18 -3.06 2.84
N TYR A 100 0.64 -4.08 3.53
CA TYR A 100 -0.73 -4.06 4.05
C TYR A 100 -0.67 -3.91 5.56
N ILE A 101 -1.42 -2.95 6.10
CA ILE A 101 -1.42 -2.61 7.52
C ILE A 101 -2.78 -2.91 8.12
N PHE A 102 -2.79 -3.65 9.23
CA PHE A 102 -4.01 -4.04 9.96
C PHE A 102 -3.91 -3.55 11.39
N HIS A 103 -5.05 -3.20 11.96
CA HIS A 103 -5.09 -2.64 13.31
C HIS A 103 -6.29 -3.17 14.10
N CYS A 104 -6.05 -3.48 15.38
CA CYS A 104 -7.11 -3.78 16.32
C CYS A 104 -7.39 -2.52 17.13
N PHE A 105 -8.58 -1.95 16.95
CA PHE A 105 -8.94 -0.70 17.62
C PHE A 105 -9.27 -0.89 19.10
N ASP A 106 -9.57 -2.13 19.52
CA ASP A 106 -9.84 -2.43 20.93
C ASP A 106 -8.56 -2.61 21.75
N CYS A 107 -7.56 -3.27 21.18
CA CYS A 107 -6.31 -3.61 21.87
C CYS A 107 -5.14 -2.71 21.49
N GLY A 108 -5.23 -2.00 20.38
CA GLY A 108 -4.16 -1.15 19.88
C GLY A 108 -3.04 -1.90 19.16
N GLU A 109 -3.19 -3.20 18.91
CA GLU A 109 -2.20 -3.97 18.16
C GLU A 109 -2.25 -3.64 16.68
N THR A 110 -1.08 -3.56 16.06
CA THR A 110 -0.92 -3.32 14.63
C THR A 110 -0.05 -4.43 14.03
N LYS A 111 -0.49 -4.98 12.91
CA LYS A 111 0.27 -5.96 12.14
C LYS A 111 0.42 -5.51 10.70
N ALA A 112 1.49 -5.96 10.06
CA ALA A 112 1.75 -5.65 8.67
C ALA A 112 2.15 -6.89 7.91
N LYS A 113 1.76 -6.94 6.64
CA LYS A 113 2.15 -7.98 5.68
C LYS A 113 2.68 -7.31 4.45
N SER A 114 3.58 -7.97 3.72
CA SER A 114 4.03 -7.47 2.43
C SER A 114 3.87 -8.54 1.36
N ASP A 115 3.68 -8.11 0.13
CA ASP A 115 3.60 -8.98 -1.04
C ASP A 115 4.29 -8.28 -2.21
N CYS A 116 4.74 -9.05 -3.20
CA CYS A 116 5.45 -8.52 -4.37
C CYS A 116 4.63 -8.74 -5.64
N TYR A 117 4.75 -7.81 -6.54
CA TYR A 117 4.17 -7.96 -7.87
C TYR A 117 4.74 -9.12 -8.66
#